data_da1c71bf05f4dba8833c5ce70c610550
#
_entry.id   da1c71bf05f4dba8833c5ce70c610550
#
_cell.length_a   1.000
_cell.length_b   1.000
_cell.length_c   1.000
_cell.angle_alpha   90.00
_cell.angle_beta   90.00
_cell.angle_gamma   90.00
#
_symmetry.space_group_name_H-M   'P 1'
#
loop_
_entity.id
_entity.type
_entity.pdbx_description
1 polymer ?
#
loop_
_entity_poly.entity_id
_entity_poly.type
_entity_poly.pdbx_seq_one_letter_code
_entity_poly.pdbx_strand_id
1 'polypeptide(L)'
;VRARDTFGASERSPTSLRVTDTVRAGTATRVHTGSALPAGADAVVMVEHTETVGGEVEVFDAVPEGENVAPVGEDVEAGQPLFDAGHRLRPSDLGLLKSTDVTEIRVREPPAVGVIPTGEELVQADPDPGEVIETNGMTVAQLVARWGGEPAYRDVATDDEEALMAAIERDLDKDVVVTTGGSSVGERDLLPEVVDAMGEVVFHGVALRPGHPVAAGVVEGTPVLMLPGYPVSTLVNAVQLLRPVVKWAGGMPLSELPCVDARLARKVRSEPGVRTFARVSVEERDGERVATPTRTSGAGVLSSVALADGWVVVHESHEGIPEGETVAVEDWEWSA
;
A
#
# COMPACT_ATOMS: atom_id res chain seq x y z
N VAL A 1 -23.51 -35.02 21.93
CA VAL A 1 -23.57 -36.41 22.43
C VAL A 1 -22.37 -36.72 23.31
N ARG A 2 -22.35 -37.85 23.97
CA ARG A 2 -21.09 -38.47 24.44
C ARG A 2 -20.63 -39.46 23.40
N ALA A 3 -19.36 -39.42 23.00
CA ALA A 3 -18.77 -40.29 21.99
C ALA A 3 -19.05 -41.77 22.26
N ARG A 4 -18.87 -42.20 23.51
CA ARG A 4 -19.10 -43.58 23.93
C ARG A 4 -20.54 -44.08 23.69
N ASP A 5 -21.53 -43.17 23.65
CA ASP A 5 -22.92 -43.55 23.41
C ASP A 5 -23.21 -43.75 21.91
N THR A 6 -22.27 -43.43 21.03
CA THR A 6 -22.35 -43.65 19.59
C THR A 6 -21.57 -44.90 19.14
N PHE A 7 -20.86 -45.57 20.05
CA PHE A 7 -20.03 -46.73 19.69
C PHE A 7 -20.87 -47.89 19.10
N GLY A 8 -20.49 -48.32 17.90
CA GLY A 8 -21.19 -49.33 17.15
C GLY A 8 -22.29 -48.81 16.25
N ALA A 9 -22.58 -47.51 16.29
CA ALA A 9 -23.51 -46.88 15.37
C ALA A 9 -23.00 -47.00 13.92
N SER A 10 -23.93 -47.35 13.02
CA SER A 10 -23.67 -47.41 11.58
C SER A 10 -25.01 -47.35 10.82
N GLU A 11 -24.98 -47.15 9.50
CA GLU A 11 -26.18 -47.14 8.65
C GLU A 11 -27.04 -48.41 8.77
N ARG A 12 -26.41 -49.56 9.09
CA ARG A 12 -27.11 -50.84 9.27
C ARG A 12 -27.58 -51.09 10.71
N SER A 13 -27.02 -50.40 11.66
CA SER A 13 -27.31 -50.55 13.09
C SER A 13 -27.22 -49.18 13.75
N PRO A 14 -28.20 -48.30 13.59
CA PRO A 14 -28.22 -46.99 14.22
C PRO A 14 -28.35 -47.11 15.72
N THR A 15 -27.78 -46.12 16.42
CA THR A 15 -27.94 -45.96 17.87
C THR A 15 -29.00 -44.91 18.15
N SER A 16 -30.05 -45.26 18.91
CA SER A 16 -31.09 -44.32 19.30
C SER A 16 -30.71 -43.58 20.61
N LEU A 17 -30.78 -42.26 20.58
CA LEU A 17 -30.48 -41.39 21.73
C LEU A 17 -31.70 -40.47 21.97
N ARG A 18 -32.11 -40.35 23.23
CA ARG A 18 -33.21 -39.43 23.59
C ARG A 18 -32.78 -37.97 23.48
N VAL A 19 -33.57 -37.15 22.79
CA VAL A 19 -33.33 -35.72 22.72
C VAL A 19 -33.72 -35.03 24.04
N THR A 20 -32.77 -34.31 24.64
CA THR A 20 -32.94 -33.61 25.94
C THR A 20 -32.13 -32.29 25.95
N ASP A 21 -32.43 -31.40 26.92
CA ASP A 21 -31.67 -30.14 27.06
C ASP A 21 -30.31 -30.33 27.72
N THR A 22 -30.02 -31.49 28.27
CA THR A 22 -28.73 -31.80 28.95
C THR A 22 -28.22 -33.14 28.51
N VAL A 23 -26.91 -33.24 28.24
CA VAL A 23 -26.27 -34.49 27.78
C VAL A 23 -25.93 -35.40 28.94
N ARG A 24 -26.50 -36.62 28.93
CA ARG A 24 -26.25 -37.74 29.87
C ARG A 24 -26.09 -39.05 29.08
N ALA A 25 -25.91 -40.16 29.78
CA ALA A 25 -25.87 -41.47 29.16
C ALA A 25 -27.15 -41.74 28.34
N GLY A 26 -26.99 -42.08 27.06
CA GLY A 26 -28.11 -42.39 26.15
C GLY A 26 -28.93 -41.16 25.74
N THR A 27 -28.40 -39.95 25.85
CA THR A 27 -29.11 -38.74 25.41
C THR A 27 -28.27 -37.89 24.46
N ALA A 28 -28.96 -37.09 23.64
CA ALA A 28 -28.39 -36.10 22.75
C ALA A 28 -29.05 -34.73 22.95
N THR A 29 -28.30 -33.67 22.67
CA THR A 29 -28.81 -32.30 22.61
C THR A 29 -28.50 -31.71 21.26
N ARG A 30 -29.45 -31.08 20.62
CA ARG A 30 -29.25 -30.40 19.34
C ARG A 30 -28.47 -29.10 19.59
N VAL A 31 -27.40 -28.88 18.85
CA VAL A 31 -26.60 -27.68 18.85
C VAL A 31 -26.48 -27.10 17.45
N HIS A 32 -26.20 -25.83 17.33
CA HIS A 32 -25.89 -25.18 16.04
C HIS A 32 -24.38 -25.02 15.90
N THR A 33 -23.91 -24.94 14.67
CA THR A 33 -22.50 -24.62 14.37
C THR A 33 -22.08 -23.34 15.12
N GLY A 34 -20.92 -23.38 15.77
CA GLY A 34 -20.40 -22.28 16.60
C GLY A 34 -20.98 -22.18 18.01
N SER A 35 -21.92 -23.07 18.40
CA SER A 35 -22.44 -23.12 19.77
C SER A 35 -21.41 -23.74 20.73
N ALA A 36 -21.43 -23.25 21.99
CA ALA A 36 -20.69 -23.92 23.04
C ALA A 36 -21.17 -25.38 23.21
N LEU A 37 -20.23 -26.30 23.45
CA LEU A 37 -20.55 -27.68 23.70
C LEU A 37 -21.31 -27.80 25.02
N PRO A 38 -22.50 -28.43 25.05
CA PRO A 38 -23.27 -28.60 26.29
C PRO A 38 -22.52 -29.43 27.34
N ALA A 39 -22.75 -29.10 28.63
CA ALA A 39 -22.15 -29.86 29.70
C ALA A 39 -22.49 -31.34 29.64
N GLY A 40 -21.48 -32.19 29.73
CA GLY A 40 -21.60 -33.65 29.63
C GLY A 40 -21.47 -34.21 28.21
N ALA A 41 -21.44 -33.38 27.18
CA ALA A 41 -21.08 -33.77 25.81
C ALA A 41 -19.53 -33.72 25.64
N ASP A 42 -19.02 -34.60 24.81
CA ASP A 42 -17.61 -34.70 24.44
C ASP A 42 -17.40 -34.90 22.93
N ALA A 43 -18.49 -34.99 22.14
CA ALA A 43 -18.46 -35.08 20.68
C ALA A 43 -19.73 -34.52 20.03
N VAL A 44 -19.65 -34.18 18.75
CA VAL A 44 -20.81 -33.76 17.94
C VAL A 44 -20.91 -34.67 16.71
N VAL A 45 -22.11 -35.24 16.50
CA VAL A 45 -22.48 -35.95 15.27
C VAL A 45 -23.12 -34.95 14.33
N MET A 46 -22.67 -34.88 13.08
CA MET A 46 -23.27 -34.01 12.07
C MET A 46 -24.70 -34.42 11.76
N VAL A 47 -25.57 -33.48 11.45
CA VAL A 47 -27.00 -33.72 11.19
C VAL A 47 -27.22 -34.66 10.01
N GLU A 48 -26.33 -34.69 9.05
CA GLU A 48 -26.34 -35.58 7.88
C GLU A 48 -26.20 -37.06 8.25
N HIS A 49 -25.65 -37.34 9.43
CA HIS A 49 -25.52 -38.71 9.98
C HIS A 49 -26.55 -39.00 11.08
N THR A 50 -27.69 -38.30 11.05
CA THR A 50 -28.74 -38.46 12.06
C THR A 50 -30.13 -38.42 11.43
N GLU A 51 -31.10 -39.11 12.05
CA GLU A 51 -32.54 -39.01 11.73
C GLU A 51 -33.33 -38.84 13.03
N THR A 52 -34.30 -37.92 13.03
CA THR A 52 -35.14 -37.68 14.20
C THR A 52 -36.43 -38.48 14.09
N VAL A 53 -36.65 -39.36 15.06
CA VAL A 53 -37.84 -40.25 15.11
C VAL A 53 -38.50 -40.12 16.49
N GLY A 54 -39.68 -39.54 16.56
CA GLY A 54 -40.55 -39.58 17.75
C GLY A 54 -39.96 -39.00 19.04
N GLY A 55 -39.05 -38.03 18.98
CA GLY A 55 -38.37 -37.43 20.13
C GLY A 55 -37.04 -38.09 20.52
N GLU A 56 -36.63 -39.06 19.75
CA GLU A 56 -35.29 -39.63 19.76
C GLU A 56 -34.57 -39.25 18.47
N VAL A 57 -33.22 -39.32 18.51
CA VAL A 57 -32.35 -39.17 17.33
C VAL A 57 -31.63 -40.50 17.09
N GLU A 58 -31.80 -41.04 15.92
CA GLU A 58 -31.00 -42.16 15.44
C GLU A 58 -29.69 -41.64 14.86
N VAL A 59 -28.58 -42.18 15.32
CA VAL A 59 -27.21 -41.82 14.93
C VAL A 59 -26.65 -42.94 14.09
N PHE A 60 -26.21 -42.63 12.87
CA PHE A 60 -25.71 -43.60 11.89
C PHE A 60 -24.17 -43.64 11.81
N ASP A 61 -23.48 -42.84 12.60
CA ASP A 61 -22.02 -42.80 12.63
C ASP A 61 -21.45 -42.79 14.07
N ALA A 62 -20.44 -43.61 14.29
CA ALA A 62 -19.74 -43.66 15.56
C ALA A 62 -18.62 -42.62 15.55
N VAL A 63 -18.64 -41.69 16.49
CA VAL A 63 -17.67 -40.61 16.59
C VAL A 63 -16.75 -40.79 17.79
N PRO A 64 -15.45 -40.51 17.68
CA PRO A 64 -14.52 -40.44 18.81
C PRO A 64 -14.77 -39.21 19.68
N GLU A 65 -14.21 -39.21 20.88
CA GLU A 65 -14.16 -38.02 21.75
C GLU A 65 -13.41 -36.88 21.05
N GLY A 66 -13.98 -35.67 21.10
CA GLY A 66 -13.47 -34.48 20.43
C GLY A 66 -13.91 -34.32 18.96
N GLU A 67 -14.62 -35.30 18.40
CA GLU A 67 -15.05 -35.18 16.98
C GLU A 67 -16.01 -34.02 16.78
N ASN A 68 -15.71 -33.20 15.77
CA ASN A 68 -16.43 -31.98 15.42
C ASN A 68 -16.53 -30.95 16.57
N VAL A 69 -15.57 -30.98 17.50
CA VAL A 69 -15.45 -30.04 18.61
C VAL A 69 -14.13 -29.29 18.49
N ALA A 70 -14.21 -27.99 18.25
CA ALA A 70 -13.02 -27.15 18.21
C ALA A 70 -12.36 -27.11 19.60
N PRO A 71 -11.08 -27.49 19.71
CA PRO A 71 -10.36 -27.36 20.96
C PRO A 71 -10.15 -25.89 21.36
N VAL A 72 -10.08 -25.63 22.66
CA VAL A 72 -9.76 -24.27 23.14
C VAL A 72 -8.37 -23.89 22.66
N GLY A 73 -8.26 -22.73 22.00
CA GLY A 73 -7.01 -22.25 21.41
C GLY A 73 -6.71 -22.76 19.99
N GLU A 74 -7.67 -23.41 19.30
CA GLU A 74 -7.50 -23.89 17.93
C GLU A 74 -7.13 -22.74 16.97
N ASP A 75 -7.75 -21.58 17.11
CA ASP A 75 -7.47 -20.40 16.27
C ASP A 75 -6.34 -19.56 16.89
N VAL A 76 -6.47 -19.18 18.16
CA VAL A 76 -5.48 -18.38 18.90
C VAL A 76 -5.35 -18.89 20.33
N GLU A 77 -4.12 -19.16 20.77
CA GLU A 77 -3.83 -19.55 22.14
C GLU A 77 -3.69 -18.32 23.06
N ALA A 78 -4.03 -18.50 24.32
CA ALA A 78 -3.83 -17.46 25.32
C ALA A 78 -2.34 -17.12 25.49
N GLY A 79 -1.98 -15.84 25.31
CA GLY A 79 -0.59 -15.37 25.36
C GLY A 79 0.20 -15.52 24.07
N GLN A 80 -0.41 -16.02 23.01
CA GLN A 80 0.21 -16.06 21.67
C GLN A 80 0.42 -14.63 21.17
N PRO A 81 1.65 -14.24 20.76
CA PRO A 81 1.88 -12.96 20.10
C PRO A 81 1.26 -12.99 18.71
N LEU A 82 0.43 -11.99 18.38
CA LEU A 82 -0.24 -11.89 17.08
C LEU A 82 0.54 -11.01 16.10
N PHE A 83 0.96 -9.84 16.54
CA PHE A 83 1.65 -8.86 15.70
C PHE A 83 2.76 -8.16 16.49
N ASP A 84 3.86 -7.89 15.81
CA ASP A 84 4.95 -7.08 16.34
C ASP A 84 4.69 -5.57 16.16
N ALA A 85 5.40 -4.75 16.93
CA ALA A 85 5.38 -3.30 16.74
C ALA A 85 5.88 -2.92 15.33
N GLY A 86 5.14 -2.04 14.65
CA GLY A 86 5.43 -1.66 13.26
C GLY A 86 4.71 -2.52 12.21
N HIS A 87 3.97 -3.56 12.62
CA HIS A 87 3.12 -4.31 11.70
C HIS A 87 2.04 -3.41 11.08
N ARG A 88 1.91 -3.47 9.75
CA ARG A 88 0.82 -2.78 9.04
C ARG A 88 -0.46 -3.58 9.17
N LEU A 89 -1.45 -3.02 9.85
CA LEU A 89 -2.73 -3.68 10.08
C LEU A 89 -3.55 -3.80 8.78
N ARG A 90 -3.96 -5.01 8.48
CA ARG A 90 -4.88 -5.34 7.38
C ARG A 90 -6.30 -5.53 7.93
N PRO A 91 -7.34 -5.49 7.12
CA PRO A 91 -8.71 -5.77 7.56
C PRO A 91 -8.88 -7.11 8.29
N SER A 92 -8.18 -8.17 7.85
CA SER A 92 -8.17 -9.47 8.52
C SER A 92 -7.53 -9.42 9.91
N ASP A 93 -6.49 -8.61 10.09
CA ASP A 93 -5.79 -8.46 11.37
C ASP A 93 -6.71 -7.77 12.40
N LEU A 94 -7.49 -6.77 11.95
CA LEU A 94 -8.51 -6.13 12.77
C LEU A 94 -9.63 -7.12 13.17
N GLY A 95 -10.02 -8.01 12.25
CA GLY A 95 -10.97 -9.09 12.52
C GLY A 95 -10.46 -10.04 13.59
N LEU A 96 -9.21 -10.46 13.48
CA LEU A 96 -8.56 -11.36 14.44
C LEU A 96 -8.43 -10.72 15.83
N LEU A 97 -7.97 -9.48 15.90
CA LEU A 97 -7.89 -8.73 17.15
C LEU A 97 -9.28 -8.64 17.84
N LYS A 98 -10.30 -8.30 17.05
CA LYS A 98 -11.67 -8.20 17.59
C LYS A 98 -12.22 -9.55 18.04
N SER A 99 -11.91 -10.67 17.36
CA SER A 99 -12.36 -12.01 17.74
C SER A 99 -11.74 -12.48 19.07
N THR A 100 -10.58 -11.92 19.43
CA THR A 100 -9.89 -12.19 20.71
C THR A 100 -10.18 -11.14 21.78
N ASP A 101 -11.23 -10.31 21.60
CA ASP A 101 -11.68 -9.24 22.53
C ASP A 101 -10.66 -8.10 22.71
N VAL A 102 -9.71 -7.95 21.76
CA VAL A 102 -8.83 -6.78 21.73
C VAL A 102 -9.53 -5.65 20.99
N THR A 103 -10.03 -4.65 21.74
CA THR A 103 -10.85 -3.54 21.21
C THR A 103 -10.06 -2.23 21.08
N GLU A 104 -8.93 -2.11 21.75
CA GLU A 104 -8.08 -0.92 21.73
C GLU A 104 -6.62 -1.31 21.45
N ILE A 105 -6.02 -0.64 20.50
CA ILE A 105 -4.60 -0.79 20.15
C ILE A 105 -3.95 0.58 19.95
N ARG A 106 -2.66 0.68 20.26
CA ARG A 106 -1.86 1.87 19.95
C ARG A 106 -1.32 1.75 18.54
N VAL A 107 -1.62 2.74 17.71
CA VAL A 107 -1.12 2.84 16.33
C VAL A 107 -0.23 4.08 16.18
N ARG A 108 0.64 4.10 15.17
CA ARG A 108 1.38 5.29 14.76
C ARG A 108 0.44 6.21 14.00
N GLU A 109 0.59 7.51 14.20
CA GLU A 109 -0.09 8.52 13.39
C GLU A 109 0.48 8.52 11.96
N PRO A 110 -0.34 8.74 10.93
CA PRO A 110 0.15 8.98 9.58
C PRO A 110 1.07 10.21 9.56
N PRO A 111 2.20 10.18 8.83
CA PRO A 111 3.06 11.34 8.73
C PRO A 111 2.34 12.47 7.99
N ALA A 112 2.35 13.66 8.58
CA ALA A 112 1.78 14.87 8.00
C ALA A 112 2.75 15.47 6.98
N VAL A 113 2.26 15.75 5.75
CA VAL A 113 3.09 16.25 4.65
C VAL A 113 2.49 17.53 4.07
N GLY A 114 3.20 18.66 4.21
CA GLY A 114 2.85 19.90 3.51
C GLY A 114 3.20 19.78 2.02
N VAL A 115 2.25 19.99 1.12
CA VAL A 115 2.48 19.99 -0.33
C VAL A 115 2.17 21.36 -0.90
N ILE A 116 3.22 22.06 -1.34
CA ILE A 116 3.20 23.45 -1.74
C ILE A 116 3.54 23.57 -3.23
N PRO A 117 2.56 23.76 -4.13
CA PRO A 117 2.85 24.12 -5.52
C PRO A 117 3.45 25.52 -5.60
N THR A 118 4.47 25.70 -6.47
CA THR A 118 5.10 27.01 -6.69
C THR A 118 5.20 27.31 -8.18
N GLY A 119 4.97 28.56 -8.56
CA GLY A 119 5.03 29.05 -9.94
C GLY A 119 4.02 30.15 -10.22
N GLU A 120 4.48 31.29 -10.73
CA GLU A 120 3.59 32.41 -11.09
C GLU A 120 2.64 32.07 -12.24
N GLU A 121 3.01 31.06 -13.08
CA GLU A 121 2.20 30.60 -14.21
C GLU A 121 1.08 29.63 -13.80
N LEU A 122 1.05 29.18 -12.54
CA LEU A 122 0.15 28.13 -12.11
C LEU A 122 -1.22 28.69 -11.68
N VAL A 123 -2.28 28.12 -12.24
CA VAL A 123 -3.68 28.41 -11.89
C VAL A 123 -4.44 27.12 -11.58
N GLN A 124 -5.55 27.23 -10.83
CA GLN A 124 -6.35 26.04 -10.49
C GLN A 124 -7.34 25.67 -11.62
N ALA A 125 -7.79 26.62 -12.41
CA ALA A 125 -8.76 26.41 -13.50
C ALA A 125 -8.73 27.60 -14.47
N ASP A 126 -9.33 27.41 -15.65
CA ASP A 126 -9.58 28.45 -16.66
C ASP A 126 -8.32 29.25 -17.03
N PRO A 127 -7.23 28.59 -17.50
CA PRO A 127 -5.95 29.24 -17.74
C PRO A 127 -6.01 30.24 -18.91
N ASP A 128 -5.45 31.43 -18.70
CA ASP A 128 -5.17 32.40 -19.76
C ASP A 128 -3.93 31.96 -20.58
N PRO A 129 -3.70 32.55 -21.77
CA PRO A 129 -2.52 32.27 -22.57
C PRO A 129 -1.22 32.56 -21.81
N GLY A 130 -0.44 31.49 -21.53
CA GLY A 130 0.80 31.53 -20.75
C GLY A 130 0.67 30.93 -19.36
N GLU A 131 -0.54 30.70 -18.89
CA GLU A 131 -0.80 29.99 -17.63
C GLU A 131 -0.92 28.48 -17.83
N VAL A 132 -0.71 27.74 -16.75
CA VAL A 132 -0.74 26.28 -16.70
C VAL A 132 -1.59 25.84 -15.51
N ILE A 133 -2.47 24.86 -15.73
CA ILE A 133 -3.25 24.28 -14.62
C ILE A 133 -2.32 23.51 -13.69
N GLU A 134 -2.38 23.81 -12.41
CA GLU A 134 -1.65 23.09 -11.37
C GLU A 134 -2.13 21.63 -11.29
N THR A 135 -1.20 20.69 -11.45
CA THR A 135 -1.47 19.26 -11.40
C THR A 135 -0.45 18.49 -10.55
N ASN A 136 0.74 19.06 -10.33
CA ASN A 136 1.83 18.38 -9.66
C ASN A 136 1.58 18.22 -8.18
N GLY A 137 1.19 19.30 -7.50
CA GLY A 137 0.88 19.29 -6.07
C GLY A 137 -0.31 18.37 -5.77
N MET A 138 -1.36 18.44 -6.60
CA MET A 138 -2.49 17.51 -6.49
C MET A 138 -2.03 16.06 -6.63
N THR A 139 -1.23 15.74 -7.65
CA THR A 139 -0.72 14.37 -7.87
C THR A 139 0.14 13.89 -6.70
N VAL A 140 1.05 14.74 -6.23
CA VAL A 140 1.91 14.42 -5.08
C VAL A 140 1.09 14.21 -3.81
N ALA A 141 0.07 15.04 -3.55
CA ALA A 141 -0.81 14.88 -2.39
C ALA A 141 -1.56 13.53 -2.44
N GLN A 142 -2.07 13.13 -3.60
CA GLN A 142 -2.72 11.83 -3.76
C GLN A 142 -1.74 10.66 -3.56
N LEU A 143 -0.50 10.78 -4.04
CA LEU A 143 0.55 9.78 -3.82
C LEU A 143 0.92 9.66 -2.34
N VAL A 144 1.07 10.78 -1.63
CA VAL A 144 1.33 10.80 -0.18
C VAL A 144 0.21 10.07 0.57
N ALA A 145 -1.07 10.35 0.26
CA ALA A 145 -2.21 9.66 0.86
C ALA A 145 -2.18 8.15 0.59
N ARG A 146 -1.87 7.74 -0.64
CA ARG A 146 -1.73 6.33 -1.02
C ARG A 146 -0.58 5.63 -0.28
N TRP A 147 0.49 6.34 0.02
CA TRP A 147 1.63 5.79 0.78
C TRP A 147 1.40 5.76 2.29
N GLY A 148 0.25 6.25 2.77
CA GLY A 148 -0.16 6.23 4.17
C GLY A 148 0.21 7.49 4.94
N GLY A 149 0.54 8.58 4.25
CA GLY A 149 0.70 9.92 4.85
C GLY A 149 -0.60 10.73 4.81
N GLU A 150 -0.61 11.83 5.53
CA GLU A 150 -1.70 12.81 5.56
C GLU A 150 -1.24 14.10 4.83
N PRO A 151 -1.65 14.31 3.55
CA PRO A 151 -1.20 15.46 2.79
C PRO A 151 -2.00 16.72 3.15
N ALA A 152 -1.30 17.83 3.35
CA ALA A 152 -1.86 19.18 3.41
C ALA A 152 -1.56 19.88 2.08
N TYR A 153 -2.43 19.68 1.06
CA TYR A 153 -2.30 20.33 -0.23
C TYR A 153 -2.64 21.81 -0.12
N ARG A 154 -1.72 22.68 -0.54
CA ARG A 154 -1.76 24.13 -0.36
C ARG A 154 -2.10 24.86 -1.64
N ASP A 155 -2.52 26.12 -1.49
CA ASP A 155 -2.60 27.05 -2.61
C ASP A 155 -1.22 27.28 -3.21
N VAL A 156 -1.19 27.70 -4.49
CA VAL A 156 0.04 28.00 -5.21
C VAL A 156 0.76 29.18 -4.54
N ALA A 157 2.02 28.99 -4.21
CA ALA A 157 2.89 30.07 -3.77
C ALA A 157 3.56 30.76 -4.97
N THR A 158 3.69 32.07 -4.92
CA THR A 158 4.39 32.86 -5.95
C THR A 158 5.91 32.65 -5.85
N ASP A 159 6.60 32.83 -6.97
CA ASP A 159 8.08 32.70 -7.04
C ASP A 159 8.77 33.96 -6.53
N ASP A 160 8.47 34.40 -5.31
CA ASP A 160 9.21 35.41 -4.58
C ASP A 160 9.71 34.86 -3.24
N GLU A 161 10.85 35.37 -2.79
CA GLU A 161 11.57 34.87 -1.63
C GLU A 161 10.73 34.91 -0.35
N GLU A 162 10.01 36.02 -0.09
CA GLU A 162 9.22 36.20 1.14
C GLU A 162 8.00 35.24 1.13
N ALA A 163 7.33 35.06 -0.03
CA ALA A 163 6.19 34.16 -0.16
C ALA A 163 6.61 32.69 0.00
N LEU A 164 7.74 32.32 -0.59
CA LEU A 164 8.29 30.96 -0.48
C LEU A 164 8.73 30.64 0.96
N MET A 165 9.42 31.57 1.64
CA MET A 165 9.77 31.45 3.06
C MET A 165 8.52 31.27 3.92
N ALA A 166 7.52 32.14 3.78
CA ALA A 166 6.28 32.07 4.55
C ALA A 166 5.48 30.78 4.27
N ALA A 167 5.52 30.28 3.03
CA ALA A 167 4.85 29.03 2.67
C ALA A 167 5.53 27.82 3.32
N ILE A 168 6.86 27.80 3.37
CA ILE A 168 7.63 26.73 4.06
C ILE A 168 7.45 26.83 5.57
N GLU A 169 7.61 28.02 6.16
CA GLU A 169 7.46 28.26 7.61
C GLU A 169 6.10 27.79 8.15
N ARG A 170 5.03 28.04 7.40
CA ARG A 170 3.67 27.61 7.76
C ARG A 170 3.56 26.11 8.00
N ASP A 171 4.35 25.31 7.31
CA ASP A 171 4.26 23.85 7.31
C ASP A 171 5.43 23.15 8.03
N LEU A 172 6.29 23.88 8.76
CA LEU A 172 7.38 23.32 9.56
C LEU A 172 6.88 22.49 10.77
N ASP A 173 5.60 22.57 11.11
CA ASP A 173 4.96 21.71 12.10
C ASP A 173 4.62 20.32 11.55
N LYS A 174 4.82 20.07 10.25
CA LYS A 174 4.61 18.79 9.57
C LYS A 174 5.87 17.92 9.63
N ASP A 175 5.70 16.62 9.39
CA ASP A 175 6.83 15.68 9.34
C ASP A 175 7.71 15.88 8.08
N VAL A 176 7.11 16.38 6.99
CA VAL A 176 7.80 16.64 5.71
C VAL A 176 7.13 17.82 5.01
N VAL A 177 7.94 18.68 4.39
CA VAL A 177 7.47 19.71 3.45
C VAL A 177 7.92 19.34 2.03
N VAL A 178 7.02 19.49 1.05
CA VAL A 178 7.31 19.23 -0.36
C VAL A 178 6.86 20.42 -1.19
N THR A 179 7.76 20.94 -2.02
CA THR A 179 7.40 21.92 -3.05
C THR A 179 7.36 21.25 -4.44
N THR A 180 6.52 21.76 -5.34
CA THR A 180 6.46 21.29 -6.73
C THR A 180 6.53 22.47 -7.68
N GLY A 181 7.67 22.64 -8.33
CA GLY A 181 7.99 23.81 -9.15
C GLY A 181 9.21 24.57 -8.60
N GLY A 182 9.60 25.63 -9.23
CA GLY A 182 10.69 26.50 -8.78
C GLY A 182 12.10 25.90 -8.77
N SER A 183 12.25 24.62 -9.11
CA SER A 183 13.53 23.90 -9.15
C SER A 183 14.04 23.66 -10.57
N SER A 184 13.83 24.60 -11.49
CA SER A 184 14.36 24.46 -12.85
C SER A 184 15.78 25.05 -12.93
N VAL A 185 16.61 24.49 -13.82
CA VAL A 185 17.99 24.96 -14.14
C VAL A 185 17.96 26.32 -14.86
N GLY A 186 17.02 27.20 -14.53
CA GLY A 186 16.93 28.57 -15.02
C GLY A 186 17.75 29.54 -14.18
N GLU A 187 17.97 30.75 -14.68
CA GLU A 187 18.76 31.81 -14.02
C GLU A 187 18.19 32.29 -12.66
N ARG A 188 17.08 31.69 -12.16
CA ARG A 188 16.45 31.95 -10.85
C ARG A 188 15.79 30.68 -10.30
N ASP A 189 16.61 29.80 -9.76
CA ASP A 189 16.10 28.74 -8.87
C ASP A 189 16.10 29.26 -7.43
N LEU A 190 15.00 29.92 -7.03
CA LEU A 190 14.89 30.56 -5.72
C LEU A 190 14.72 29.56 -4.57
N LEU A 191 14.10 28.39 -4.82
CA LEU A 191 13.77 27.47 -3.74
C LEU A 191 14.99 26.92 -2.98
N PRO A 192 16.07 26.45 -3.64
CA PRO A 192 17.28 26.03 -2.93
C PRO A 192 17.94 27.19 -2.17
N GLU A 193 17.92 28.43 -2.71
CA GLU A 193 18.47 29.63 -2.03
C GLU A 193 17.65 29.97 -0.79
N VAL A 194 16.30 29.90 -0.89
CA VAL A 194 15.39 30.11 0.24
C VAL A 194 15.59 29.07 1.32
N VAL A 195 15.66 27.78 0.95
CA VAL A 195 15.89 26.70 1.92
C VAL A 195 17.27 26.80 2.57
N ASP A 196 18.30 27.21 1.83
CA ASP A 196 19.65 27.43 2.37
C ASP A 196 19.70 28.62 3.35
N ALA A 197 18.90 29.66 3.08
CA ALA A 197 18.78 30.82 4.00
C ALA A 197 17.99 30.48 5.28
N MET A 198 17.06 29.54 5.24
CA MET A 198 16.24 29.08 6.38
C MET A 198 16.89 27.93 7.17
N GLY A 199 17.79 27.17 6.55
CA GLY A 199 18.36 25.97 7.13
C GLY A 199 19.59 25.48 6.37
N GLU A 200 19.53 24.27 5.82
CA GLU A 200 20.62 23.64 5.07
C GLU A 200 20.10 22.90 3.84
N VAL A 201 20.71 23.14 2.67
CA VAL A 201 20.49 22.31 1.48
C VAL A 201 21.43 21.11 1.51
N VAL A 202 20.88 19.90 1.62
CA VAL A 202 21.64 18.65 1.72
C VAL A 202 22.18 18.21 0.36
N PHE A 203 21.36 18.35 -0.70
CA PHE A 203 21.78 18.11 -2.08
C PHE A 203 20.94 18.93 -3.05
N HIS A 204 21.52 19.23 -4.22
CA HIS A 204 20.85 19.83 -5.36
C HIS A 204 21.31 19.13 -6.64
N GLY A 205 20.39 18.44 -7.32
CA GLY A 205 20.64 17.63 -8.48
C GLY A 205 20.95 16.17 -8.17
N VAL A 206 20.21 15.26 -8.83
CA VAL A 206 20.42 13.80 -8.76
C VAL A 206 20.51 13.27 -10.18
N ALA A 207 21.32 12.26 -10.44
CA ALA A 207 21.51 11.66 -11.76
C ALA A 207 20.31 10.78 -12.18
N LEU A 208 19.12 11.38 -12.22
CA LEU A 208 17.85 10.77 -12.67
C LEU A 208 17.39 11.39 -13.99
N ARG A 209 16.76 10.58 -14.83
CA ARG A 209 16.12 11.01 -16.08
C ARG A 209 14.75 10.38 -16.27
N PRO A 210 13.67 11.20 -16.33
CA PRO A 210 13.63 12.63 -16.00
C PRO A 210 13.75 12.87 -14.49
N GLY A 211 14.05 14.11 -14.08
CA GLY A 211 14.02 14.48 -12.68
C GLY A 211 15.34 14.97 -12.08
N HIS A 212 16.37 15.23 -12.92
CA HIS A 212 17.68 15.70 -12.48
C HIS A 212 17.65 16.90 -11.50
N PRO A 213 16.88 17.99 -11.71
CA PRO A 213 16.95 19.20 -10.88
C PRO A 213 16.10 19.10 -9.59
N VAL A 214 16.15 17.99 -8.91
CA VAL A 214 15.53 17.85 -7.58
C VAL A 214 16.51 18.30 -6.52
N ALA A 215 16.01 18.94 -5.46
CA ALA A 215 16.83 19.28 -4.30
C ALA A 215 16.15 18.82 -3.00
N ALA A 216 16.92 18.69 -1.94
CA ALA A 216 16.41 18.48 -0.60
C ALA A 216 17.25 19.25 0.43
N GLY A 217 16.57 19.70 1.47
CA GLY A 217 17.16 20.42 2.60
C GLY A 217 16.48 20.06 3.91
N VAL A 218 16.94 20.71 4.96
CA VAL A 218 16.36 20.62 6.31
C VAL A 218 16.21 22.02 6.86
N VAL A 219 15.01 22.37 7.29
CA VAL A 219 14.69 23.64 7.94
C VAL A 219 14.12 23.35 9.33
N GLU A 220 14.77 23.85 10.39
CA GLU A 220 14.39 23.62 11.79
C GLU A 220 14.17 22.13 12.15
N GLY A 221 14.87 21.23 11.47
CA GLY A 221 14.75 19.77 11.67
C GLY A 221 13.70 19.09 10.78
N THR A 222 12.90 19.86 10.03
CA THR A 222 11.89 19.35 9.09
C THR A 222 12.52 19.16 7.71
N PRO A 223 12.43 17.95 7.11
CA PRO A 223 12.87 17.71 5.73
C PRO A 223 12.03 18.52 4.72
N VAL A 224 12.70 19.20 3.81
CA VAL A 224 12.09 19.94 2.70
C VAL A 224 12.55 19.33 1.39
N LEU A 225 11.63 18.76 0.60
CA LEU A 225 11.92 18.21 -0.73
C LEU A 225 11.41 19.19 -1.80
N MET A 226 12.29 19.60 -2.69
CA MET A 226 12.02 20.53 -3.78
C MET A 226 11.95 19.75 -5.09
N LEU A 227 10.73 19.37 -5.51
CA LEU A 227 10.49 18.57 -6.71
C LEU A 227 10.43 19.47 -7.95
N PRO A 228 10.93 18.99 -9.11
CA PRO A 228 10.90 19.76 -10.36
C PRO A 228 9.47 20.07 -10.82
N GLY A 229 9.26 21.20 -11.53
CA GLY A 229 7.95 21.61 -12.04
C GLY A 229 7.42 20.80 -13.22
N TYR A 230 8.22 20.00 -13.89
CA TYR A 230 7.74 19.14 -14.98
C TYR A 230 7.07 17.87 -14.45
N PRO A 231 5.80 17.57 -14.84
CA PRO A 231 4.98 16.52 -14.22
C PRO A 231 5.63 15.14 -14.11
N VAL A 232 6.32 14.70 -15.18
CA VAL A 232 6.99 13.38 -15.16
C VAL A 232 8.21 13.38 -14.24
N SER A 233 8.93 14.51 -14.18
CA SER A 233 10.06 14.69 -13.25
C SER A 233 9.58 14.68 -11.80
N THR A 234 8.50 15.41 -11.52
CA THR A 234 7.85 15.45 -10.20
C THR A 234 7.46 14.04 -9.75
N LEU A 235 6.78 13.27 -10.61
CA LEU A 235 6.37 11.90 -10.29
C LEU A 235 7.56 10.99 -10.01
N VAL A 236 8.58 10.98 -10.89
CA VAL A 236 9.76 10.13 -10.70
C VAL A 236 10.43 10.46 -9.36
N ASN A 237 10.64 11.73 -9.05
CA ASN A 237 11.25 12.14 -7.79
C ASN A 237 10.34 11.86 -6.58
N ALA A 238 9.03 12.02 -6.71
CA ALA A 238 8.09 11.67 -5.66
C ALA A 238 8.20 10.17 -5.31
N VAL A 239 8.23 9.29 -6.30
CA VAL A 239 8.35 7.84 -6.07
C VAL A 239 9.74 7.45 -5.54
N GLN A 240 10.81 8.05 -6.08
CA GLN A 240 12.18 7.65 -5.74
C GLN A 240 12.70 8.29 -4.45
N LEU A 241 12.26 9.50 -4.10
CA LEU A 241 12.78 10.25 -2.96
C LEU A 241 11.71 10.53 -1.90
N LEU A 242 10.53 11.05 -2.27
CA LEU A 242 9.50 11.38 -1.29
C LEU A 242 8.85 10.14 -0.68
N ARG A 243 8.54 9.11 -1.47
CA ARG A 243 7.94 7.86 -0.95
C ARG A 243 8.76 7.24 0.17
N PRO A 244 10.09 7.04 0.04
CA PRO A 244 10.92 6.58 1.15
C PRO A 244 10.85 7.46 2.39
N VAL A 245 10.90 8.78 2.23
CA VAL A 245 10.85 9.73 3.35
C VAL A 245 9.51 9.63 4.09
N VAL A 246 8.39 9.62 3.37
CA VAL A 246 7.04 9.42 3.97
C VAL A 246 6.94 8.10 4.71
N LYS A 247 7.44 7.00 4.11
CA LYS A 247 7.43 5.67 4.75
C LYS A 247 8.26 5.66 6.03
N TRP A 248 9.45 6.26 6.03
CA TRP A 248 10.32 6.30 7.20
C TRP A 248 9.77 7.23 8.29
N ALA A 249 9.22 8.40 7.94
CA ALA A 249 8.58 9.30 8.89
C ALA A 249 7.41 8.62 9.62
N GLY A 250 6.58 7.85 8.90
CA GLY A 250 5.50 7.05 9.47
C GLY A 250 5.97 5.75 10.14
N GLY A 251 7.27 5.43 10.12
CA GLY A 251 7.81 4.14 10.60
C GLY A 251 7.22 2.94 9.87
N MET A 252 6.87 3.13 8.60
CA MET A 252 6.31 2.11 7.72
C MET A 252 7.41 1.39 6.94
N PRO A 253 7.23 0.12 6.58
CA PRO A 253 8.18 -0.59 5.72
C PRO A 253 8.20 0.03 4.31
N LEU A 254 9.39 0.16 3.73
CA LEU A 254 9.58 0.51 2.34
C LEU A 254 9.66 -0.78 1.52
N SER A 255 8.53 -1.21 0.98
CA SER A 255 8.47 -2.38 0.09
C SER A 255 8.96 -2.02 -1.31
N GLU A 256 9.53 -2.99 -2.02
CA GLU A 256 9.82 -2.86 -3.44
C GLU A 256 8.53 -2.64 -4.24
N LEU A 257 8.63 -1.95 -5.37
CA LEU A 257 7.51 -1.79 -6.28
C LEU A 257 7.23 -3.14 -6.98
N PRO A 258 5.96 -3.56 -7.09
CA PRO A 258 5.64 -4.74 -7.88
C PRO A 258 6.10 -4.58 -9.32
N CYS A 259 6.56 -5.66 -9.91
CA CYS A 259 6.96 -5.65 -11.30
C CYS A 259 6.39 -6.84 -12.07
N VAL A 260 6.27 -6.68 -13.37
CA VAL A 260 5.94 -7.75 -14.30
C VAL A 260 7.01 -7.83 -15.37
N ASP A 261 7.40 -9.06 -15.72
CA ASP A 261 8.33 -9.27 -16.83
C ASP A 261 7.61 -9.10 -18.17
N ALA A 262 8.24 -8.36 -19.08
CA ALA A 262 7.74 -8.13 -20.42
C ALA A 262 8.91 -8.01 -21.42
N ARG A 263 8.68 -8.41 -22.67
CA ARG A 263 9.66 -8.23 -23.74
C ARG A 263 9.59 -6.81 -24.29
N LEU A 264 10.73 -6.14 -24.34
CA LEU A 264 10.83 -4.77 -24.82
C LEU A 264 10.60 -4.67 -26.33
N ALA A 265 9.59 -3.92 -26.76
CA ALA A 265 9.21 -3.78 -28.17
C ALA A 265 10.15 -2.88 -29.00
N ARG A 266 10.87 -1.99 -28.34
CA ARG A 266 11.81 -1.05 -28.97
C ARG A 266 12.92 -0.69 -27.99
N LYS A 267 14.14 -0.46 -28.52
CA LYS A 267 15.30 -0.01 -27.72
C LYS A 267 14.95 1.21 -26.86
N VAL A 268 15.29 1.14 -25.58
CA VAL A 268 15.35 2.30 -24.66
C VAL A 268 16.80 2.80 -24.61
N ARG A 269 17.01 4.10 -24.86
CA ARG A 269 18.34 4.73 -24.78
C ARG A 269 18.51 5.39 -23.42
N SER A 270 19.72 5.34 -22.90
CA SER A 270 20.16 6.05 -21.70
C SER A 270 21.57 6.59 -21.90
N GLU A 271 22.07 7.27 -20.89
CA GLU A 271 23.45 7.76 -20.82
C GLU A 271 24.12 7.15 -19.58
N PRO A 272 25.38 6.68 -19.69
CA PRO A 272 26.13 6.23 -18.52
C PRO A 272 26.19 7.29 -17.42
N GLY A 273 26.06 6.85 -16.18
CA GLY A 273 26.02 7.74 -15.02
C GLY A 273 24.63 8.28 -14.69
N VAL A 274 23.60 7.99 -15.50
CA VAL A 274 22.22 8.47 -15.27
C VAL A 274 21.24 7.31 -15.21
N ARG A 275 20.46 7.22 -14.14
CA ARG A 275 19.36 6.26 -14.01
C ARG A 275 18.14 6.77 -14.77
N THR A 276 17.68 6.03 -15.76
CA THR A 276 16.58 6.47 -16.64
C THR A 276 15.31 5.67 -16.40
N PHE A 277 14.18 6.37 -16.24
CA PHE A 277 12.83 5.81 -16.07
C PHE A 277 12.04 5.95 -17.37
N ALA A 278 11.94 4.87 -18.13
CA ALA A 278 11.24 4.83 -19.40
C ALA A 278 9.80 4.33 -19.20
N ARG A 279 8.80 5.21 -19.38
CA ARG A 279 7.39 4.84 -19.31
C ARG A 279 7.03 3.90 -20.42
N VAL A 280 6.28 2.83 -20.11
CA VAL A 280 5.88 1.80 -21.06
C VAL A 280 4.40 1.48 -20.94
N SER A 281 3.77 1.11 -22.04
CA SER A 281 2.51 0.36 -22.04
C SER A 281 2.83 -1.12 -22.19
N VAL A 282 2.04 -1.98 -21.53
CA VAL A 282 2.18 -3.44 -21.56
C VAL A 282 0.95 -4.04 -22.20
N GLU A 283 1.15 -4.82 -23.25
CA GLU A 283 0.08 -5.54 -23.94
C GLU A 283 0.44 -7.02 -24.00
N GLU A 284 -0.58 -7.88 -23.95
CA GLU A 284 -0.41 -9.31 -24.25
C GLU A 284 -0.52 -9.55 -25.74
N ARG A 285 0.53 -10.12 -26.35
CA ARG A 285 0.59 -10.47 -27.78
C ARG A 285 1.08 -11.91 -27.91
N ASP A 286 0.28 -12.76 -28.50
CA ASP A 286 0.61 -14.18 -28.74
C ASP A 286 1.01 -14.95 -27.45
N GLY A 287 0.41 -14.59 -26.32
CA GLY A 287 0.70 -15.19 -25.00
C GLY A 287 1.96 -14.67 -24.31
N GLU A 288 2.59 -13.61 -24.85
CA GLU A 288 3.75 -12.93 -24.29
C GLU A 288 3.41 -11.48 -23.94
N ARG A 289 3.87 -10.98 -22.77
CA ARG A 289 3.77 -9.55 -22.45
C ARG A 289 4.82 -8.77 -23.22
N VAL A 290 4.38 -7.69 -23.86
CA VAL A 290 5.23 -6.80 -24.65
C VAL A 290 5.16 -5.39 -24.08
N ALA A 291 6.31 -4.88 -23.62
CA ALA A 291 6.46 -3.52 -23.12
C ALA A 291 6.84 -2.57 -24.26
N THR A 292 5.97 -1.63 -24.56
CA THR A 292 6.20 -0.62 -25.59
C THR A 292 6.48 0.73 -24.94
N PRO A 293 7.70 1.32 -25.12
CA PRO A 293 7.97 2.66 -24.62
C PRO A 293 6.99 3.70 -25.17
N THR A 294 6.22 4.34 -24.29
CA THR A 294 5.25 5.38 -24.66
C THR A 294 5.98 6.64 -25.10
N ARG A 295 7.03 7.04 -24.34
CA ARG A 295 7.95 8.11 -24.68
C ARG A 295 9.22 8.00 -23.85
N THR A 296 10.36 8.16 -24.45
CA THR A 296 11.68 8.14 -23.79
C THR A 296 12.17 9.54 -23.42
N SER A 297 11.56 10.60 -23.97
CA SER A 297 11.91 12.01 -23.73
C SER A 297 10.64 12.84 -23.53
N GLY A 298 10.78 13.99 -22.86
CA GLY A 298 9.69 14.93 -22.59
C GLY A 298 9.16 14.83 -21.15
N ALA A 299 9.75 15.60 -20.24
CA ALA A 299 9.39 15.66 -18.84
C ALA A 299 8.01 16.33 -18.60
N GLY A 300 7.54 17.15 -19.56
CA GLY A 300 6.28 17.91 -19.45
C GLY A 300 5.04 17.19 -19.98
N VAL A 301 5.13 15.93 -20.44
CA VAL A 301 3.99 15.24 -21.07
C VAL A 301 3.30 14.32 -20.07
N LEU A 302 2.36 14.86 -19.29
CA LEU A 302 1.62 14.13 -18.24
C LEU A 302 0.89 12.90 -18.80
N SER A 303 0.32 12.96 -20.00
CA SER A 303 -0.34 11.81 -20.63
C SER A 303 0.60 10.62 -20.85
N SER A 304 1.92 10.85 -20.95
CA SER A 304 2.89 9.76 -21.08
C SER A 304 3.09 8.96 -19.79
N VAL A 305 2.59 9.49 -18.68
CA VAL A 305 2.53 8.83 -17.36
C VAL A 305 1.14 8.24 -17.17
N ALA A 306 0.10 9.07 -17.29
CA ALA A 306 -1.28 8.65 -17.01
C ALA A 306 -1.79 7.51 -17.92
N LEU A 307 -1.18 7.31 -19.09
CA LEU A 307 -1.53 6.26 -20.05
C LEU A 307 -0.46 5.14 -20.13
N ALA A 308 0.47 5.10 -19.19
CA ALA A 308 1.46 4.04 -19.10
C ALA A 308 1.05 3.03 -18.01
N ASP A 309 1.40 1.77 -18.22
CA ASP A 309 1.15 0.69 -17.23
C ASP A 309 2.29 0.53 -16.22
N GLY A 310 3.43 1.19 -16.49
CA GLY A 310 4.59 1.15 -15.62
C GLY A 310 5.81 1.81 -16.29
N TRP A 311 6.94 1.72 -15.62
CA TRP A 311 8.21 2.10 -16.20
C TRP A 311 9.24 0.99 -16.17
N VAL A 312 10.19 1.07 -17.10
CA VAL A 312 11.41 0.27 -17.11
C VAL A 312 12.56 1.13 -16.64
N VAL A 313 13.35 0.61 -15.70
CA VAL A 313 14.52 1.32 -15.16
C VAL A 313 15.76 0.91 -15.95
N VAL A 314 16.43 1.88 -16.57
CA VAL A 314 17.78 1.69 -17.12
C VAL A 314 18.78 2.13 -16.07
N HIS A 315 19.58 1.19 -15.61
CA HIS A 315 20.58 1.43 -14.58
C HIS A 315 21.69 2.36 -15.08
N GLU A 316 22.27 3.15 -14.21
CA GLU A 316 23.33 4.14 -14.53
C GLU A 316 24.59 3.53 -15.14
N SER A 317 24.80 2.23 -15.03
CA SER A 317 25.92 1.51 -15.67
C SER A 317 25.69 1.17 -17.15
N HIS A 318 24.49 1.45 -17.71
CA HIS A 318 24.11 1.04 -19.05
C HIS A 318 23.78 2.22 -19.97
N GLU A 319 24.08 2.09 -21.25
CA GLU A 319 23.73 3.08 -22.30
C GLU A 319 22.30 2.90 -22.83
N GLY A 320 21.55 1.97 -22.24
CA GLY A 320 20.18 1.64 -22.65
C GLY A 320 19.89 0.15 -22.56
N ILE A 321 18.71 -0.24 -23.01
CA ILE A 321 18.26 -1.65 -23.09
C ILE A 321 17.90 -1.94 -24.55
N PRO A 322 18.45 -3.00 -25.18
CA PRO A 322 18.13 -3.38 -26.55
C PRO A 322 16.66 -3.77 -26.73
N GLU A 323 16.14 -3.65 -27.95
CA GLU A 323 14.88 -4.27 -28.35
C GLU A 323 14.94 -5.80 -28.18
N GLY A 324 13.86 -6.41 -27.74
CA GLY A 324 13.73 -7.86 -27.55
C GLY A 324 14.19 -8.38 -26.19
N GLU A 325 14.90 -7.59 -25.40
CA GLU A 325 15.28 -7.97 -24.03
C GLU A 325 14.06 -8.09 -23.12
N THR A 326 14.12 -9.03 -22.19
CA THR A 326 13.14 -9.12 -21.09
C THR A 326 13.47 -8.09 -20.02
N VAL A 327 12.48 -7.29 -19.65
CA VAL A 327 12.61 -6.19 -18.67
C VAL A 327 11.56 -6.33 -17.60
N ALA A 328 11.91 -5.92 -16.38
CA ALA A 328 10.94 -5.72 -15.31
C ALA A 328 10.24 -4.36 -15.51
N VAL A 329 8.93 -4.38 -15.60
CA VAL A 329 8.09 -3.18 -15.65
C VAL A 329 7.55 -2.94 -14.24
N GLU A 330 7.99 -1.87 -13.59
CA GLU A 330 7.59 -1.51 -12.23
C GLU A 330 6.29 -0.71 -12.25
N ASP A 331 5.34 -1.08 -11.36
CA ASP A 331 4.13 -0.31 -11.07
C ASP A 331 4.45 0.76 -10.02
N TRP A 332 4.70 1.99 -10.44
CA TRP A 332 5.01 3.10 -9.53
C TRP A 332 3.80 3.62 -8.75
N GLU A 333 2.58 3.34 -9.21
CA GLU A 333 1.36 3.75 -8.50
C GLU A 333 0.89 2.76 -7.45
N TRP A 334 1.61 1.65 -7.30
CA TRP A 334 1.29 0.68 -6.28
C TRP A 334 1.36 1.27 -4.86
N SER A 335 0.34 0.95 -4.07
CA SER A 335 0.19 1.43 -2.70
C SER A 335 0.07 0.27 -1.72
N ALA A 336 1.16 -0.21 -1.17
CA ALA A 336 1.15 -1.12 -0.03
C ALA A 336 1.75 -0.46 1.19
#